data_5d13c6cf474496a9a6593fe8ad03c37e
#
_entry.id   5d13c6cf474496a9a6593fe8ad03c37e
#
_cell.length_a   1.000
_cell.length_b   1.000
_cell.length_c   1.000
_cell.angle_alpha   90.00
_cell.angle_beta   90.00
_cell.angle_gamma   90.00
#
_symmetry.space_group_name_H-M   'P 1'
#
loop_
_entity.id
_entity.type
_entity.pdbx_description
1 polymer ?
#
loop_
_entity_poly.entity_id
_entity_poly.type
_entity_poly.pdbx_seq_one_letter_code
_entity_poly.pdbx_strand_id
1 'polypeptide(L)' 'MTNFKTSSWYIDTNGNAQPATIKYHEDRYEAERQYHLFCAAAATSTYPTHVALLETIDGIQVKRECYKHEAE' A
#
# COMPACT_ATOMS: atom_id res chain seq x y z
N MET A 1 -3.36 6.43 -20.74
CA MET A 1 -3.39 7.45 -19.67
C MET A 1 -3.46 6.80 -18.32
N THR A 2 -2.63 7.25 -17.38
CA THR A 2 -2.64 6.71 -16.02
C THR A 2 -3.88 7.20 -15.27
N ASN A 3 -4.66 6.27 -14.73
CA ASN A 3 -5.90 6.59 -14.02
C ASN A 3 -5.84 6.24 -12.53
N PHE A 4 -4.97 5.31 -12.15
CA PHE A 4 -4.88 4.83 -10.78
C PHE A 4 -3.45 4.72 -10.32
N LYS A 5 -3.28 4.82 -9.01
CA LYS A 5 -1.98 4.70 -8.36
C LYS A 5 -2.13 3.76 -7.16
N THR A 6 -1.24 2.79 -7.05
CA THR A 6 -1.15 1.96 -5.87
C THR A 6 0.17 2.23 -5.16
N SER A 7 0.15 2.22 -3.85
CA SER A 7 1.35 2.45 -3.08
C SER A 7 1.37 1.57 -1.84
N SER A 8 2.57 1.33 -1.33
CA SER A 8 2.77 0.55 -0.13
C SER A 8 3.99 1.11 0.59
N TRP A 9 3.89 1.28 1.89
CA TRP A 9 5.03 1.72 2.71
C TRP A 9 4.93 1.09 4.09
N TYR A 10 6.01 1.17 4.83
CA TYR A 10 6.04 0.62 6.18
C TYR A 10 6.86 1.50 7.11
N ILE A 11 6.61 1.30 8.40
CA ILE A 11 7.39 1.92 9.46
C ILE A 11 8.26 0.81 10.06
N ASP A 12 9.58 1.05 10.11
CA ASP A 12 10.51 0.02 10.60
C ASP A 12 10.50 -0.08 12.12
N THR A 13 11.30 -0.99 12.65
CA THR A 13 11.35 -1.24 14.09
C THR A 13 11.90 -0.07 14.89
N ASN A 14 12.55 0.89 14.24
CA ASN A 14 13.06 2.10 14.87
C ASN A 14 12.05 3.25 14.84
N GLY A 15 10.87 3.02 14.25
CA GLY A 15 9.85 4.05 14.15
C GLY A 15 9.99 4.98 12.95
N ASN A 16 10.87 4.64 12.00
CA ASN A 16 11.10 5.47 10.82
C ASN A 16 10.27 4.99 9.64
N ALA A 17 9.53 5.91 9.02
CA ALA A 17 8.78 5.60 7.81
C ALA A 17 9.74 5.39 6.65
N GLN A 18 9.52 4.32 5.91
CA GLN A 18 10.34 3.97 4.75
C GLN A 18 9.70 4.48 3.47
N PRO A 19 10.50 4.73 2.42
CA PRO A 19 9.97 5.22 1.14
C PRO A 19 8.89 4.30 0.59
N ALA A 20 7.84 4.89 0.04
CA ALA A 20 6.75 4.15 -0.54
C ALA A 20 7.16 3.52 -1.88
N THR A 21 6.67 2.30 -2.11
CA THR A 21 6.71 1.68 -3.44
C THR A 21 5.44 2.13 -4.15
N ILE A 22 5.60 2.78 -5.29
CA ILE A 22 4.47 3.35 -6.02
C ILE A 22 4.40 2.75 -7.41
N LYS A 23 3.21 2.33 -7.82
CA LYS A 23 2.95 1.81 -9.17
C LYS A 23 1.76 2.52 -9.77
N TYR A 24 1.80 2.74 -11.07
CA TYR A 24 0.77 3.45 -11.81
C TYR A 24 0.06 2.50 -12.76
N HIS A 25 -1.26 2.67 -12.93
CA HIS A 25 -2.09 1.78 -13.72
C HIS A 25 -3.10 2.56 -14.54
N GLU A 26 -3.41 2.06 -15.72
CA GLU A 26 -4.47 2.61 -16.55
C GLU A 26 -5.80 1.94 -16.22
N ASP A 27 -5.75 0.63 -15.95
CA ASP A 27 -6.93 -0.20 -15.74
C ASP A 27 -7.19 -0.38 -14.24
N ARG A 28 -8.46 -0.22 -13.85
CA ARG A 28 -8.87 -0.38 -12.46
C ARG A 28 -8.61 -1.79 -11.94
N TYR A 29 -8.85 -2.81 -12.77
CA TYR A 29 -8.65 -4.19 -12.32
C TYR A 29 -7.20 -4.51 -12.05
N GLU A 30 -6.30 -3.99 -12.89
CA GLU A 30 -4.87 -4.13 -12.64
C GLU A 30 -4.45 -3.39 -11.39
N ALA A 31 -5.02 -2.23 -11.15
CA ALA A 31 -4.75 -1.47 -9.92
C ALA A 31 -5.23 -2.23 -8.69
N GLU A 32 -6.43 -2.81 -8.74
CA GLU A 32 -6.95 -3.60 -7.63
C GLU A 32 -6.11 -4.84 -7.38
N ARG A 33 -5.66 -5.51 -8.44
CA ARG A 33 -4.78 -6.67 -8.32
C ARG A 33 -3.48 -6.29 -7.61
N GLN A 34 -2.86 -5.18 -8.01
CA GLN A 34 -1.63 -4.72 -7.36
C GLN A 34 -1.89 -4.33 -5.91
N TYR A 35 -3.02 -3.69 -5.63
CA TYR A 35 -3.40 -3.35 -4.27
C TYR A 35 -3.49 -4.61 -3.39
N HIS A 36 -4.14 -5.66 -3.88
CA HIS A 36 -4.26 -6.91 -3.13
C HIS A 36 -2.91 -7.58 -2.93
N LEU A 37 -1.99 -7.48 -3.89
CA LEU A 37 -0.63 -7.98 -3.73
C LEU A 37 0.11 -7.22 -2.62
N PHE A 38 -0.07 -5.89 -2.57
CA PHE A 38 0.49 -5.10 -1.48
C PHE A 38 -0.14 -5.46 -0.14
N CYS A 39 -1.44 -5.72 -0.10
CA CYS A 39 -2.11 -6.16 1.12
C CYS A 39 -1.57 -7.50 1.60
N ALA A 40 -1.39 -8.45 0.70
CA ALA A 40 -0.84 -9.75 1.05
C ALA A 40 0.57 -9.63 1.62
N ALA A 41 1.41 -8.82 1.00
CA ALA A 41 2.77 -8.59 1.49
C ALA A 41 2.75 -7.89 2.86
N ALA A 42 1.86 -6.91 3.03
CA ALA A 42 1.74 -6.18 4.29
C ALA A 42 1.24 -7.07 5.41
N ALA A 43 0.29 -7.96 5.12
CA ALA A 43 -0.28 -8.86 6.12
C ALA A 43 0.74 -9.84 6.68
N THR A 44 1.73 -10.21 5.88
CA THR A 44 2.79 -11.15 6.30
C THR A 44 4.10 -10.44 6.66
N SER A 45 4.10 -9.11 6.65
CA SER A 45 5.26 -8.31 6.97
C SER A 45 5.65 -8.43 8.44
N THR A 46 6.94 -8.33 8.72
CA THR A 46 7.45 -8.33 10.09
C THR A 46 7.58 -6.92 10.67
N TYR A 47 7.27 -5.90 9.86
CA TYR A 47 7.39 -4.50 10.32
C TYR A 47 6.19 -4.11 11.19
N PRO A 48 6.39 -3.22 12.18
CA PRO A 48 5.31 -2.83 13.10
C PRO A 48 4.07 -2.27 12.41
N THR A 49 4.25 -1.51 11.34
CA THR A 49 3.15 -0.94 10.59
C THR A 49 3.45 -1.04 9.10
N HIS A 50 2.48 -1.49 8.34
CA HIS A 50 2.62 -1.62 6.89
C HIS A 50 1.29 -1.22 6.26
N VAL A 51 1.34 -0.34 5.27
CA VAL A 51 0.14 0.26 4.66
C VAL A 51 0.08 -0.07 3.18
N ALA A 52 -1.11 -0.37 2.70
CA ALA A 52 -1.39 -0.52 1.27
C ALA A 52 -2.50 0.46 0.90
N LEU A 53 -2.36 1.13 -0.24
CA LEU A 53 -3.26 2.19 -0.65
C LEU A 53 -3.54 2.11 -2.15
N LEU A 54 -4.81 2.27 -2.52
CA LEU A 54 -5.24 2.41 -3.92
C LEU A 54 -5.94 3.76 -4.06
N GLU A 55 -5.43 4.57 -4.96
CA GLU A 55 -5.96 5.91 -5.21
C GLU A 55 -6.25 6.11 -6.69
N THR A 56 -7.16 7.06 -7.00
CA THR A 56 -7.25 7.59 -8.36
C THR A 56 -6.05 8.49 -8.58
N ILE A 57 -5.77 8.82 -9.85
CA ILE A 57 -4.65 9.72 -10.15
C ILE A 57 -4.86 11.12 -9.56
N ASP A 58 -6.11 11.48 -9.30
CA ASP A 58 -6.46 12.75 -8.67
C ASP A 58 -6.28 12.75 -7.14
N GLY A 59 -5.87 11.61 -6.59
CA GLY A 59 -5.60 11.53 -5.16
C GLY A 59 -6.77 11.08 -4.29
N ILE A 60 -7.87 10.66 -4.89
CA ILE A 60 -9.01 10.15 -4.14
C ILE A 60 -8.73 8.71 -3.73
N GLN A 61 -8.76 8.44 -2.43
CA GLN A 61 -8.52 7.11 -1.90
C GLN A 61 -9.71 6.19 -2.18
N VAL A 62 -9.48 5.11 -2.91
CA VAL A 62 -10.49 4.11 -3.23
C VAL A 62 -10.50 3.02 -2.18
N LYS A 63 -9.32 2.52 -1.81
CA LYS A 63 -9.16 1.47 -0.81
C LYS A 63 -7.89 1.75 -0.02
N ARG A 64 -7.93 1.42 1.28
CA ARG A 64 -6.76 1.57 2.15
C ARG A 64 -6.81 0.50 3.23
N GLU A 65 -5.67 -0.13 3.46
CA GLU A 65 -5.49 -1.07 4.57
C GLU A 65 -4.22 -0.73 5.31
N CYS A 66 -4.32 -0.75 6.62
CA CYS A 66 -3.16 -0.52 7.50
C CYS A 66 -3.04 -1.74 8.41
N TYR A 67 -1.93 -2.44 8.28
CA TYR A 67 -1.64 -3.63 9.08
C TYR A 67 -0.68 -3.25 10.19
N LYS A 68 -1.07 -3.52 11.42
CA LYS A 68 -0.22 -3.28 12.59
C LYS A 68 0.20 -4.60 13.17
N HIS A 69 1.49 -4.82 13.26
CA HIS A 69 2.09 -6.05 13.75
C HIS A 69 2.84 -5.78 15.05
N GLU A 70 2.20 -5.08 15.97
CA GLU A 70 2.83 -4.71 17.23
C GLU A 70 2.92 -5.94 18.15
N ALA A 71 4.09 -6.11 18.75
CA ALA A 71 4.28 -7.14 19.75
C ALA A 71 3.55 -6.71 21.03
N GLU A 72 2.92 -7.67 21.66
CA GLU A 72 2.24 -7.45 22.94
C GLU A 72 3.23 -7.23 24.08
#